data_ad5c3d35db69562e4c8fdd459adc5eca
#
_entry.id   ad5c3d35db69562e4c8fdd459adc5eca
#
_cell.length_a   1.000
_cell.length_b   1.000
_cell.length_c   1.000
_cell.angle_alpha   90.00
_cell.angle_beta   90.00
_cell.angle_gamma   90.00
#
_symmetry.space_group_name_H-M   'P 1'
#
loop_
_entity.id
_entity.type
_entity.pdbx_description
1 polymer ?
#
loop_
_entity_poly.entity_id
_entity_poly.type
_entity_poly.pdbx_seq_one_letter_code
_entity_poly.pdbx_strand_id
1 'polypeptide(L)'
;LSSFFDSTDRTFFITGVQLEVGQNPTEFEHEPFDVTYKKCIRYFENVGYASGTYIYAAAYAYATDGGRAVQHYTHKRATPSFSFNNQTDLVAYYNGSSTDADPNFNYHDVGLNSCRVTITLTGVSTTAGYALAIYNNGGSTYDVKVDAEL
;
A
#
# COMPACT_ATOMS: atom_id res chain seq x y z
N LEU A 1 -47.01 1.54 -0.75
CA LEU A 1 -45.68 1.17 -1.28
C LEU A 1 -44.61 1.74 -0.34
N SER A 2 -43.89 0.89 0.38
CA SER A 2 -42.76 1.32 1.20
C SER A 2 -41.57 1.61 0.29
N SER A 3 -40.82 2.67 0.60
CA SER A 3 -39.58 3.02 -0.12
C SER A 3 -38.49 1.96 0.13
N PHE A 4 -37.62 1.73 -0.84
CA PHE A 4 -36.41 0.91 -0.62
C PHE A 4 -35.53 1.47 0.48
N PHE A 5 -35.53 2.78 0.70
CA PHE A 5 -34.70 3.50 1.65
C PHE A 5 -35.31 3.62 3.06
N ASP A 6 -36.44 2.98 3.35
CA ASP A 6 -37.10 3.04 4.66
C ASP A 6 -36.43 2.16 5.73
N SER A 7 -35.46 1.30 5.38
CA SER A 7 -34.79 0.39 6.31
C SER A 7 -33.33 0.20 5.95
N THR A 8 -32.49 0.14 6.97
CA THR A 8 -31.05 -0.19 6.85
C THR A 8 -30.79 -1.68 6.62
N ASP A 9 -31.81 -2.52 6.78
CA ASP A 9 -31.69 -3.99 6.62
C ASP A 9 -31.83 -4.43 5.15
N ARG A 10 -32.09 -3.48 4.26
CA ARG A 10 -32.22 -3.77 2.82
C ARG A 10 -30.89 -3.64 2.12
N THR A 11 -30.54 -4.68 1.38
CA THR A 11 -29.32 -4.74 0.58
C THR A 11 -29.66 -4.65 -0.90
N PHE A 12 -28.95 -3.80 -1.62
CA PHE A 12 -29.06 -3.68 -3.06
C PHE A 12 -27.74 -4.13 -3.71
N PHE A 13 -27.86 -5.09 -4.63
CA PHE A 13 -26.73 -5.56 -5.42
C PHE A 13 -26.95 -5.15 -6.87
N ILE A 14 -25.94 -4.54 -7.48
CA ILE A 14 -25.94 -4.25 -8.91
C ILE A 14 -24.74 -4.93 -9.55
N THR A 15 -24.95 -5.59 -10.68
CA THR A 15 -23.91 -6.26 -11.46
C THR A 15 -24.25 -6.13 -12.95
N GLY A 16 -23.29 -6.39 -13.83
CA GLY A 16 -23.49 -6.28 -15.26
C GLY A 16 -23.73 -4.85 -15.74
N VAL A 17 -23.07 -3.87 -15.10
CA VAL A 17 -23.12 -2.48 -15.54
C VAL A 17 -21.95 -2.22 -16.47
N GLN A 18 -22.25 -1.75 -17.69
CA GLN A 18 -21.27 -1.35 -18.68
C GLN A 18 -21.50 0.13 -19.04
N LEU A 19 -20.44 0.92 -19.01
CA LEU A 19 -20.42 2.30 -19.47
C LEU A 19 -19.57 2.38 -20.73
N GLU A 20 -20.18 2.82 -21.82
CA GLU A 20 -19.50 2.97 -23.10
C GLU A 20 -19.86 4.28 -23.77
N VAL A 21 -18.92 4.77 -24.61
CA VAL A 21 -19.13 5.96 -25.40
C VAL A 21 -19.65 5.55 -26.77
N GLY A 22 -20.92 5.92 -27.07
CA GLY A 22 -21.53 5.55 -28.34
C GLY A 22 -23.00 5.98 -28.39
N GLN A 23 -23.62 5.90 -29.58
CA GLN A 23 -25.03 6.20 -29.75
C GLN A 23 -25.95 5.00 -29.47
N ASN A 24 -25.42 3.80 -29.59
CA ASN A 24 -26.15 2.56 -29.33
C ASN A 24 -25.35 1.68 -28.36
N PRO A 25 -26.03 1.04 -27.39
CA PRO A 25 -25.37 0.09 -26.51
C PRO A 25 -24.91 -1.15 -27.30
N THR A 26 -23.74 -1.67 -26.95
CA THR A 26 -23.25 -2.95 -27.44
C THR A 26 -23.64 -4.10 -26.50
N GLU A 27 -23.38 -5.34 -26.89
CA GLU A 27 -23.58 -6.48 -26.01
C GLU A 27 -22.63 -6.36 -24.80
N PHE A 28 -23.07 -6.82 -23.62
CA PHE A 28 -22.28 -6.78 -22.41
C PHE A 28 -21.00 -7.63 -22.57
N GLU A 29 -19.84 -7.00 -22.40
CA GLU A 29 -18.55 -7.68 -22.48
C GLU A 29 -18.25 -8.42 -21.16
N HIS A 30 -18.25 -9.75 -21.22
CA HIS A 30 -17.81 -10.57 -20.10
C HIS A 30 -16.28 -10.66 -20.06
N GLU A 31 -15.66 -9.86 -19.20
CA GLU A 31 -14.21 -9.90 -19.00
C GLU A 31 -13.87 -10.81 -17.80
N PRO A 32 -12.86 -11.70 -17.91
CA PRO A 32 -12.37 -12.46 -16.77
C PRO A 32 -11.89 -11.56 -15.63
N PHE A 33 -12.17 -11.96 -14.39
CA PHE A 33 -11.84 -11.18 -13.19
C PHE A 33 -10.37 -10.76 -13.13
N ASP A 34 -9.45 -11.64 -13.48
CA ASP A 34 -8.00 -11.39 -13.45
C ASP A 34 -7.58 -10.28 -14.44
N VAL A 35 -8.26 -10.17 -15.57
CA VAL A 35 -8.03 -9.10 -16.56
C VAL A 35 -8.50 -7.76 -16.01
N THR A 36 -9.74 -7.72 -15.49
CA THR A 36 -10.30 -6.53 -14.86
C THR A 36 -9.45 -6.09 -13.66
N TYR A 37 -9.07 -7.03 -12.79
CA TYR A 37 -8.21 -6.76 -11.64
C TYR A 37 -6.88 -6.14 -12.05
N LYS A 38 -6.19 -6.71 -13.07
CA LYS A 38 -4.94 -6.15 -13.59
C LYS A 38 -5.10 -4.74 -14.15
N LYS A 39 -6.24 -4.42 -14.73
CA LYS A 39 -6.55 -3.04 -15.17
C LYS A 39 -6.71 -2.11 -13.96
N CYS A 40 -7.41 -2.54 -12.92
CA CYS A 40 -7.66 -1.74 -11.72
C CYS A 40 -6.36 -1.42 -10.96
N ILE A 41 -5.48 -2.41 -10.72
CA ILE A 41 -4.24 -2.20 -9.97
C ILE A 41 -3.24 -1.26 -10.65
N ARG A 42 -3.41 -0.97 -11.94
CA ARG A 42 -2.65 0.09 -12.62
C ARG A 42 -2.99 1.49 -12.13
N TYR A 43 -4.14 1.67 -11.53
CA TYR A 43 -4.62 2.94 -10.97
C TYR A 43 -4.40 2.97 -9.47
N PHE A 44 -4.90 1.99 -8.77
CA PHE A 44 -4.84 1.93 -7.31
C PHE A 44 -4.45 0.52 -6.85
N GLU A 45 -3.57 0.46 -5.86
CA GLU A 45 -3.16 -0.77 -5.20
C GLU A 45 -3.01 -0.52 -3.70
N ASN A 46 -3.59 -1.42 -2.90
CA ASN A 46 -3.37 -1.45 -1.47
C ASN A 46 -2.47 -2.64 -1.13
N VAL A 47 -1.26 -2.36 -0.67
CA VAL A 47 -0.31 -3.38 -0.22
C VAL A 47 -0.43 -3.50 1.29
N GLY A 48 -1.19 -4.51 1.73
CA GLY A 48 -1.42 -4.78 3.14
C GLY A 48 -0.35 -5.70 3.73
N TYR A 49 0.15 -5.35 4.90
CA TYR A 49 1.10 -6.15 5.69
C TYR A 49 0.44 -6.56 7.00
N ALA A 50 0.08 -7.82 7.11
CA ALA A 50 -0.55 -8.36 8.31
C ALA A 50 0.38 -8.24 9.54
N SER A 51 -0.20 -8.29 10.73
CA SER A 51 0.57 -8.45 11.97
C SER A 51 1.49 -9.66 11.86
N GLY A 52 2.69 -9.54 12.36
CA GLY A 52 3.69 -10.62 12.29
C GLY A 52 4.46 -10.69 10.97
N THR A 53 4.36 -9.69 10.10
CA THR A 53 5.08 -9.69 8.81
C THR A 53 6.07 -8.55 8.66
N TYR A 54 7.09 -8.77 7.83
CA TYR A 54 8.03 -7.73 7.48
C TYR A 54 7.48 -6.83 6.41
N ILE A 55 7.54 -5.51 6.63
CA ILE A 55 7.25 -4.49 5.63
C ILE A 55 8.47 -4.30 4.73
N TYR A 56 9.64 -4.13 5.35
CA TYR A 56 10.91 -4.04 4.67
C TYR A 56 11.90 -5.01 5.32
N ALA A 57 12.02 -6.22 4.74
CA ALA A 57 12.96 -7.23 5.22
C ALA A 57 14.41 -6.95 4.79
N ALA A 58 14.59 -6.19 3.71
CA ALA A 58 15.90 -5.87 3.12
C ALA A 58 16.11 -4.36 3.04
N ALA A 59 16.13 -3.69 4.18
CA ALA A 59 16.57 -2.31 4.32
C ALA A 59 18.01 -2.23 4.83
N TYR A 60 18.63 -1.08 4.70
CA TYR A 60 19.93 -0.80 5.28
C TYR A 60 19.97 0.56 5.98
N ALA A 61 20.73 0.65 7.06
CA ALA A 61 21.00 1.91 7.73
C ALA A 61 21.93 2.76 6.86
N TYR A 62 21.54 4.00 6.56
CA TYR A 62 22.37 4.94 5.80
C TYR A 62 22.90 6.09 6.64
N ALA A 63 22.31 6.31 7.81
CA ALA A 63 22.64 7.35 8.78
C ALA A 63 22.47 6.82 10.20
N THR A 64 22.76 7.64 11.20
CA THR A 64 22.65 7.27 12.62
C THR A 64 21.21 7.12 13.12
N ASP A 65 20.25 7.69 12.41
CA ASP A 65 18.83 7.73 12.76
C ASP A 65 17.93 7.27 11.61
N GLY A 66 18.48 6.57 10.62
CA GLY A 66 17.68 6.26 9.45
C GLY A 66 18.15 5.12 8.57
N GLY A 67 17.21 4.62 7.81
CA GLY A 67 17.39 3.54 6.85
C GLY A 67 16.84 3.87 5.46
N ARG A 68 17.18 3.02 4.52
CA ARG A 68 16.64 3.03 3.15
C ARG A 68 16.19 1.64 2.75
N ALA A 69 15.07 1.61 2.05
CA ALA A 69 14.49 0.42 1.43
C ALA A 69 13.97 0.75 0.03
N VAL A 70 13.55 -0.29 -0.68
CA VAL A 70 12.82 -0.16 -1.94
C VAL A 70 11.41 -0.70 -1.73
N GLN A 71 10.41 0.08 -2.12
CA GLN A 71 9.03 -0.36 -2.24
C GLN A 71 8.75 -0.73 -3.68
N HIS A 72 8.33 -1.98 -3.90
CA HIS A 72 7.84 -2.45 -5.19
C HIS A 72 6.32 -2.46 -5.22
N TYR A 73 5.75 -2.18 -6.36
CA TYR A 73 4.31 -2.22 -6.63
C TYR A 73 4.06 -2.54 -8.11
N THR A 74 2.83 -2.87 -8.43
CA THR A 74 2.44 -3.14 -9.83
C THR A 74 2.63 -1.90 -10.69
N HIS A 75 3.04 -2.09 -11.95
CA HIS A 75 3.28 -0.99 -12.89
C HIS A 75 2.06 -0.08 -13.02
N LYS A 76 2.22 1.18 -12.66
CA LYS A 76 1.19 2.21 -12.64
C LYS A 76 1.07 2.93 -13.98
N ARG A 77 -0.09 3.50 -14.23
CA ARG A 77 -0.36 4.31 -15.44
C ARG A 77 0.35 5.68 -15.43
N ALA A 78 0.58 6.21 -14.25
CA ALA A 78 1.24 7.49 -13.99
C ALA A 78 2.06 7.38 -12.70
N THR A 79 2.91 8.36 -12.43
CA THR A 79 3.66 8.44 -11.17
C THR A 79 2.69 8.47 -9.99
N PRO A 80 2.71 7.46 -9.11
CA PRO A 80 1.74 7.38 -8.02
C PRO A 80 2.08 8.29 -6.84
N SER A 81 1.06 8.60 -6.06
CA SER A 81 1.17 9.11 -4.70
C SER A 81 1.06 7.96 -3.69
N PHE A 82 1.55 8.19 -2.47
CA PHE A 82 1.54 7.21 -1.39
C PHE A 82 0.80 7.74 -0.19
N SER A 83 -0.01 6.88 0.42
CA SER A 83 -0.56 7.09 1.75
C SER A 83 -0.49 5.77 2.53
N PHE A 84 -0.49 5.86 3.84
CA PHE A 84 -0.42 4.69 4.72
C PHE A 84 -1.27 4.94 5.96
N ASN A 85 -1.70 3.85 6.57
CA ASN A 85 -2.35 3.85 7.86
C ASN A 85 -1.37 3.39 8.95
N ASN A 86 -1.65 3.74 10.18
CA ASN A 86 -1.10 3.21 11.42
C ASN A 86 0.39 2.82 11.40
N GLN A 87 1.26 3.72 11.83
CA GLN A 87 2.70 3.50 11.99
C GLN A 87 3.11 3.09 13.41
N THR A 88 2.20 3.17 14.39
CA THR A 88 2.51 3.05 15.82
C THR A 88 2.87 1.62 16.26
N ASP A 89 2.55 0.63 15.42
CA ASP A 89 2.79 -0.78 15.72
C ASP A 89 4.05 -1.34 15.01
N LEU A 90 4.85 -0.48 14.44
CA LEU A 90 6.01 -0.88 13.66
C LEU A 90 7.28 -0.92 14.53
N VAL A 91 8.06 -1.96 14.34
CA VAL A 91 9.31 -2.21 15.06
C VAL A 91 10.47 -2.27 14.07
N ALA A 92 11.57 -1.60 14.40
CA ALA A 92 12.81 -1.71 13.66
C ALA A 92 13.70 -2.81 14.27
N TYR A 93 14.13 -3.77 13.44
CA TYR A 93 15.16 -4.73 13.78
C TYR A 93 16.50 -4.24 13.26
N TYR A 94 17.41 -4.02 14.19
CA TYR A 94 18.75 -3.52 13.89
C TYR A 94 19.78 -4.23 14.77
N ASN A 95 20.84 -4.73 14.19
CA ASN A 95 21.96 -5.40 14.89
C ASN A 95 21.52 -6.50 15.87
N GLY A 96 20.51 -7.31 15.47
CA GLY A 96 20.01 -8.43 16.28
C GLY A 96 19.05 -8.04 17.41
N SER A 97 18.71 -6.78 17.55
CA SER A 97 17.76 -6.28 18.55
C SER A 97 16.55 -5.65 17.86
N SER A 98 15.37 -5.88 18.44
CA SER A 98 14.16 -5.15 18.08
C SER A 98 14.05 -3.88 18.93
N THR A 99 13.71 -2.77 18.29
CA THR A 99 13.48 -1.50 18.98
C THR A 99 12.16 -0.93 18.51
N ASP A 100 11.34 -0.55 19.46
CA ASP A 100 10.12 0.19 19.22
C ASP A 100 10.51 1.60 18.79
N ALA A 101 10.37 1.89 17.51
CA ALA A 101 11.05 3.02 16.90
C ALA A 101 10.13 3.89 16.05
N ASP A 102 8.83 3.79 16.17
CA ASP A 102 7.86 4.61 15.40
C ASP A 102 8.46 5.10 14.05
N PRO A 103 8.77 4.19 13.10
CA PRO A 103 9.45 4.56 11.89
C PRO A 103 8.57 5.48 11.04
N ASN A 104 9.15 6.58 10.56
CA ASN A 104 8.49 7.47 9.62
C ASN A 104 9.02 7.19 8.21
N PHE A 105 8.12 7.10 7.24
CA PHE A 105 8.45 6.77 5.84
C PHE A 105 8.27 7.97 4.92
N ASN A 106 9.29 8.23 4.10
CA ASN A 106 9.22 9.18 3.01
C ASN A 106 9.56 8.48 1.69
N TYR A 107 8.73 8.68 0.69
CA TYR A 107 8.86 8.09 -0.63
C TYR A 107 9.56 9.03 -1.59
N HIS A 108 10.62 8.54 -2.23
CA HIS A 108 11.47 9.31 -3.14
C HIS A 108 11.74 8.53 -4.42
N ASP A 109 12.19 9.24 -5.44
CA ASP A 109 12.57 8.64 -6.72
C ASP A 109 11.46 7.73 -7.27
N VAL A 110 10.24 8.24 -7.24
CA VAL A 110 9.03 7.48 -7.55
C VAL A 110 8.96 7.19 -9.04
N GLY A 111 9.15 5.93 -9.37
CA GLY A 111 8.96 5.38 -10.72
C GLY A 111 7.56 4.79 -10.92
N LEU A 112 7.34 4.12 -12.04
CA LEU A 112 6.05 3.50 -12.35
C LEU A 112 5.83 2.15 -11.65
N ASN A 113 6.84 1.53 -11.08
CA ASN A 113 6.76 0.21 -10.44
C ASN A 113 7.58 0.06 -9.16
N SER A 114 8.32 1.08 -8.78
CA SER A 114 9.11 1.08 -7.56
C SER A 114 9.47 2.50 -7.14
N CYS A 115 9.79 2.66 -5.87
CA CYS A 115 10.34 3.89 -5.33
C CYS A 115 11.36 3.59 -4.23
N ARG A 116 12.20 4.56 -3.93
CA ARG A 116 13.06 4.54 -2.74
C ARG A 116 12.26 5.00 -1.53
N VAL A 117 12.36 4.26 -0.44
CA VAL A 117 11.79 4.63 0.85
C VAL A 117 12.92 5.06 1.77
N THR A 118 12.83 6.26 2.31
CA THR A 118 13.66 6.71 3.43
C THR A 118 12.90 6.46 4.72
N ILE A 119 13.54 5.79 5.66
CA ILE A 119 12.98 5.40 6.96
C ILE A 119 13.71 6.24 8.01
N THR A 120 12.98 7.08 8.73
CA THR A 120 13.49 7.82 9.87
C THR A 120 13.08 7.09 11.15
N LEU A 121 14.04 6.83 12.03
CA LEU A 121 13.85 6.10 13.29
C LEU A 121 13.96 7.08 14.46
N THR A 122 12.97 7.08 15.34
CA THR A 122 12.99 7.92 16.55
C THR A 122 13.51 7.10 17.72
N GLY A 123 14.48 7.66 18.47
CA GLY A 123 15.01 7.01 19.67
C GLY A 123 15.95 5.83 19.43
N VAL A 124 16.37 5.59 18.19
CA VAL A 124 17.31 4.52 17.81
C VAL A 124 18.55 5.13 17.17
N SER A 125 19.71 4.65 17.59
CA SER A 125 20.98 5.01 16.93
C SER A 125 21.45 3.84 16.07
N THR A 126 21.53 4.05 14.77
CA THR A 126 22.00 3.07 13.80
C THR A 126 23.41 3.39 13.29
N THR A 127 24.08 2.42 12.71
CA THR A 127 25.40 2.59 12.06
C THR A 127 25.22 2.37 10.56
N ALA A 128 25.68 3.30 9.75
CA ALA A 128 25.60 3.20 8.30
C ALA A 128 26.25 1.90 7.78
N GLY A 129 25.59 1.26 6.81
CA GLY A 129 26.02 0.01 6.21
C GLY A 129 25.48 -1.26 6.87
N TYR A 130 24.85 -1.17 8.03
CA TYR A 130 24.26 -2.33 8.68
C TYR A 130 22.88 -2.65 8.11
N ALA A 131 22.49 -3.93 8.21
CA ALA A 131 21.15 -4.39 7.85
C ALA A 131 20.11 -3.80 8.81
N LEU A 132 18.97 -3.43 8.25
CA LEU A 132 17.79 -2.94 8.94
C LEU A 132 16.58 -3.71 8.39
N ALA A 133 15.64 -4.02 9.23
CA ALA A 133 14.34 -4.53 8.80
C ALA A 133 13.22 -3.82 9.55
N ILE A 134 12.10 -3.63 8.90
CA ILE A 134 10.88 -3.07 9.52
C ILE A 134 9.82 -4.17 9.57
N TYR A 135 9.26 -4.35 10.72
CA TYR A 135 8.34 -5.42 11.05
C TYR A 135 7.05 -4.84 11.65
N ASN A 136 5.91 -5.37 11.24
CA ASN A 136 4.62 -5.04 11.84
C ASN A 136 4.38 -5.95 13.06
N ASN A 137 4.57 -5.42 14.26
CA ASN A 137 4.39 -6.14 15.53
C ASN A 137 3.01 -5.90 16.16
N GLY A 138 2.19 -5.02 15.59
CA GLY A 138 0.88 -4.64 16.12
C GLY A 138 -0.23 -5.64 15.79
N GLY A 139 -1.38 -5.39 16.37
CA GLY A 139 -2.60 -6.17 16.13
C GLY A 139 -3.33 -5.82 14.84
N SER A 140 -2.92 -4.78 14.13
CA SER A 140 -3.58 -4.26 12.94
C SER A 140 -2.76 -4.47 11.68
N THR A 141 -3.44 -4.51 10.53
CA THR A 141 -2.76 -4.50 9.22
C THR A 141 -2.17 -3.12 8.97
N TYR A 142 -0.91 -3.07 8.56
CA TYR A 142 -0.30 -1.87 8.01
C TYR A 142 -0.52 -1.85 6.49
N ASP A 143 -1.12 -0.80 5.99
CA ASP A 143 -1.45 -0.64 4.58
C ASP A 143 -0.64 0.49 3.94
N VAL A 144 -0.04 0.20 2.79
CA VAL A 144 0.52 1.19 1.89
C VAL A 144 -0.39 1.30 0.68
N LYS A 145 -1.01 2.45 0.50
CA LYS A 145 -1.84 2.75 -0.68
C LYS A 145 -0.98 3.43 -1.73
N VAL A 146 -1.00 2.89 -2.92
CA VAL A 146 -0.25 3.38 -4.09
C VAL A 146 -1.29 3.84 -5.11
N ASP A 147 -1.46 5.15 -5.23
CA ASP A 147 -2.53 5.79 -5.98
C ASP A 147 -1.98 6.55 -7.19
N ALA A 148 -2.39 6.14 -8.37
CA ALA A 148 -2.07 6.75 -9.66
C ALA A 148 -3.34 7.23 -10.40
N GLU A 149 -4.43 7.46 -9.67
CA GLU A 149 -5.61 8.13 -10.20
C GLU A 149 -5.30 9.60 -10.53
N LEU A 150 -6.20 10.25 -11.28
CA LEU A 150 -6.01 11.63 -11.71
C LEU A 150 -6.36 12.64 -10.61
#